data_adef83cbdbcf77dc5cbf9fe002419b43
#
_entry.id   adef83cbdbcf77dc5cbf9fe002419b43
#
_cell.length_a   1.000
_cell.length_b   1.000
_cell.length_c   1.000
_cell.angle_alpha   90.00
_cell.angle_beta   90.00
_cell.angle_gamma   90.00
#
_symmetry.space_group_name_H-M   'P 1'
#
loop_
_entity.id
_entity.type
_entity.pdbx_description
1 polymer ?
#
loop_
_entity_poly.entity_id
_entity_poly.type
_entity_poly.pdbx_seq_one_letter_code
_entity_poly.pdbx_strand_id
1 'polypeptide(L)'
;MSAARQPARGFTLLEVLVAVVVFAFGILGLARMQMKTSLASTEAMQRNQVIQLVQDMVDRINSNRRHADSYVQANELVASGAAQNCAAVPAGAARDVCDWTNLLRGMAAADAGGQLGSVLGARGCIRQLADAAGAAVERSYVVAVAWQGLVPTAAPENTCGQGQFDEEAKRRVYAFTLRIANLGPVP
;
A
#
# COMPACT_ATOMS: atom_id res chain seq x y z
N MET A 1 66.13 40.16 -1.50
CA MET A 1 65.28 39.18 -0.87
C MET A 1 64.96 38.08 -1.89
N SER A 2 65.65 36.93 -1.84
CA SER A 2 65.47 35.81 -2.79
C SER A 2 64.39 34.90 -2.23
N ALA A 3 63.26 34.82 -2.93
CA ALA A 3 62.22 33.88 -2.62
C ALA A 3 62.66 32.47 -3.03
N ALA A 4 62.83 31.59 -2.06
CA ALA A 4 63.11 30.17 -2.28
C ALA A 4 61.93 29.51 -3.01
N ARG A 5 62.13 29.08 -4.26
CA ARG A 5 61.16 28.24 -4.99
C ARG A 5 61.10 26.88 -4.33
N GLN A 6 59.93 26.54 -3.73
CA GLN A 6 59.68 25.19 -3.22
C GLN A 6 59.58 24.23 -4.43
N PRO A 7 60.22 23.05 -4.36
CA PRO A 7 60.10 22.05 -5.43
C PRO A 7 58.66 21.54 -5.54
N ALA A 8 58.07 21.61 -6.73
CA ALA A 8 56.75 21.00 -7.01
C ALA A 8 56.88 19.47 -6.90
N ARG A 9 56.19 18.87 -5.94
CA ARG A 9 56.08 17.41 -5.81
C ARG A 9 55.13 16.90 -6.89
N GLY A 10 55.59 16.07 -7.80
CA GLY A 10 54.76 15.38 -8.79
C GLY A 10 54.02 14.18 -8.16
N PHE A 11 52.81 13.89 -8.60
CA PHE A 11 52.09 12.69 -8.24
C PHE A 11 52.71 11.44 -8.83
N THR A 12 52.77 10.36 -8.06
CA THR A 12 53.21 9.06 -8.55
C THR A 12 52.08 8.35 -9.28
N LEU A 13 52.38 7.52 -10.27
CA LEU A 13 51.42 6.73 -11.02
C LEU A 13 50.62 5.79 -10.09
N LEU A 14 51.25 5.27 -9.02
CA LEU A 14 50.64 4.45 -8.01
C LEU A 14 49.61 5.23 -7.18
N GLU A 15 49.88 6.49 -6.85
CA GLU A 15 48.97 7.34 -6.07
C GLU A 15 47.67 7.63 -6.83
N VAL A 16 47.75 7.89 -8.14
CA VAL A 16 46.61 8.07 -9.03
C VAL A 16 45.83 6.79 -9.14
N LEU A 17 46.47 5.63 -9.26
CA LEU A 17 45.81 4.34 -9.35
C LEU A 17 45.03 4.02 -8.07
N VAL A 18 45.62 4.21 -6.89
CA VAL A 18 44.98 4.02 -5.61
C VAL A 18 43.80 4.99 -5.46
N ALA A 19 43.94 6.24 -5.83
CA ALA A 19 42.88 7.23 -5.78
C ALA A 19 41.67 6.84 -6.64
N VAL A 20 41.87 6.35 -7.86
CA VAL A 20 40.82 5.89 -8.76
C VAL A 20 40.10 4.65 -8.18
N VAL A 21 40.84 3.71 -7.60
CA VAL A 21 40.24 2.51 -6.97
C VAL A 21 39.37 2.90 -5.78
N VAL A 22 39.86 3.74 -4.89
CA VAL A 22 39.08 4.22 -3.72
C VAL A 22 37.81 4.97 -4.18
N PHE A 23 37.94 5.83 -5.20
CA PHE A 23 36.84 6.56 -5.79
C PHE A 23 35.78 5.63 -6.39
N ALA A 24 36.19 4.59 -7.12
CA ALA A 24 35.29 3.59 -7.68
C ALA A 24 34.48 2.85 -6.60
N PHE A 25 35.10 2.44 -5.52
CA PHE A 25 34.39 1.83 -4.39
C PHE A 25 33.41 2.81 -3.72
N GLY A 26 33.76 4.08 -3.61
CA GLY A 26 32.89 5.13 -3.10
C GLY A 26 31.61 5.28 -3.93
N ILE A 27 31.73 5.33 -5.26
CA ILE A 27 30.59 5.44 -6.19
C ILE A 27 29.70 4.19 -6.10
N LEU A 28 30.26 2.99 -6.05
CA LEU A 28 29.48 1.76 -5.91
C LEU A 28 28.69 1.70 -4.60
N GLY A 29 29.26 2.22 -3.51
CA GLY A 29 28.56 2.34 -2.23
C GLY A 29 27.36 3.28 -2.30
N LEU A 30 27.52 4.45 -2.92
CA LEU A 30 26.44 5.42 -3.15
C LEU A 30 25.32 4.85 -4.03
N ALA A 31 25.67 4.15 -5.12
CA ALA A 31 24.67 3.55 -6.00
C ALA A 31 23.78 2.54 -5.28
N ARG A 32 24.34 1.70 -4.42
CA ARG A 32 23.55 0.74 -3.59
C ARG A 32 22.62 1.45 -2.62
N MET A 33 23.06 2.56 -2.01
CA MET A 33 22.22 3.34 -1.10
C MET A 33 21.03 3.98 -1.85
N GLN A 34 21.27 4.54 -3.04
CA GLN A 34 20.22 5.12 -3.89
C GLN A 34 19.15 4.08 -4.27
N MET A 35 19.53 2.85 -4.63
CA MET A 35 18.59 1.78 -4.93
C MET A 35 17.70 1.46 -3.72
N LYS A 36 18.25 1.31 -2.53
CA LYS A 36 17.46 1.05 -1.31
C LYS A 36 16.49 2.19 -1.00
N THR A 37 16.93 3.44 -1.15
CA THR A 37 16.09 4.61 -0.91
C THR A 37 14.94 4.69 -1.93
N SER A 38 15.21 4.40 -3.20
CA SER A 38 14.18 4.37 -4.25
C SER A 38 13.11 3.31 -3.98
N LEU A 39 13.51 2.09 -3.59
CA LEU A 39 12.56 1.03 -3.23
C LEU A 39 11.71 1.42 -2.01
N ALA A 40 12.33 1.95 -0.96
CA ALA A 40 11.62 2.41 0.23
C ALA A 40 10.62 3.54 -0.08
N SER A 41 10.99 4.48 -0.96
CA SER A 41 10.12 5.56 -1.43
C SER A 41 8.89 5.02 -2.18
N THR A 42 9.08 4.03 -3.05
CA THR A 42 8.00 3.41 -3.81
C THR A 42 7.04 2.66 -2.88
N GLU A 43 7.54 1.88 -1.92
CA GLU A 43 6.69 1.19 -0.92
C GLU A 43 5.92 2.19 -0.04
N ALA A 44 6.54 3.30 0.37
CA ALA A 44 5.86 4.35 1.12
C ALA A 44 4.74 5.01 0.30
N MET A 45 4.94 5.24 -0.99
CA MET A 45 3.92 5.78 -1.88
C MET A 45 2.74 4.82 -2.04
N GLN A 46 3.00 3.51 -2.25
CA GLN A 46 1.96 2.48 -2.30
C GLN A 46 1.12 2.46 -1.02
N ARG A 47 1.79 2.51 0.14
CA ARG A 47 1.11 2.54 1.44
C ARG A 47 0.21 3.77 1.60
N ASN A 48 0.67 4.95 1.19
CA ASN A 48 -0.12 6.17 1.28
C ASN A 48 -1.39 6.09 0.42
N GLN A 49 -1.30 5.53 -0.78
CA GLN A 49 -2.46 5.33 -1.65
C GLN A 49 -3.46 4.33 -1.04
N VAL A 50 -2.97 3.24 -0.46
CA VAL A 50 -3.84 2.27 0.23
C VAL A 50 -4.53 2.89 1.45
N ILE A 51 -3.84 3.73 2.22
CA ILE A 51 -4.45 4.47 3.33
C ILE A 51 -5.63 5.32 2.84
N GLN A 52 -5.47 6.04 1.73
CA GLN A 52 -6.55 6.84 1.14
C GLN A 52 -7.73 5.99 0.70
N LEU A 53 -7.48 4.81 0.09
CA LEU A 53 -8.56 3.88 -0.28
C LEU A 53 -9.33 3.36 0.93
N VAL A 54 -8.63 2.98 1.99
CA VAL A 54 -9.28 2.51 3.22
C VAL A 54 -10.09 3.64 3.85
N GLN A 55 -9.56 4.86 3.89
CA GLN A 55 -10.27 6.03 4.41
C GLN A 55 -11.52 6.35 3.60
N ASP A 56 -11.46 6.31 2.25
CA ASP A 56 -12.64 6.50 1.40
C ASP A 56 -13.77 5.54 1.75
N MET A 57 -13.48 4.24 1.91
CA MET A 57 -14.51 3.27 2.30
C MET A 57 -15.01 3.51 3.73
N VAL A 58 -14.14 3.84 4.67
CA VAL A 58 -14.52 4.19 6.05
C VAL A 58 -15.47 5.37 6.07
N ASP A 59 -15.22 6.41 5.25
CA ASP A 59 -16.07 7.60 5.16
C ASP A 59 -17.43 7.28 4.52
N ARG A 60 -17.48 6.40 3.51
CA ARG A 60 -18.74 5.90 2.92
C ARG A 60 -19.58 5.14 3.96
N ILE A 61 -18.97 4.23 4.73
CA ILE A 61 -19.64 3.51 5.80
C ILE A 61 -20.14 4.49 6.87
N ASN A 62 -19.35 5.47 7.28
CA ASN A 62 -19.72 6.49 8.24
C ASN A 62 -20.88 7.36 7.76
N SER A 63 -20.93 7.68 6.48
CA SER A 63 -22.01 8.45 5.88
C SER A 63 -23.32 7.67 5.86
N ASN A 64 -23.26 6.34 5.82
CA ASN A 64 -24.40 5.43 5.79
C ASN A 64 -24.38 4.45 6.98
N ARG A 65 -24.02 4.92 8.16
CA ARG A 65 -23.76 4.10 9.37
C ARG A 65 -24.91 3.23 9.82
N ARG A 66 -26.15 3.59 9.51
CA ARG A 66 -27.34 2.79 9.82
C ARG A 66 -27.38 1.47 9.04
N HIS A 67 -26.75 1.42 7.88
CA HIS A 67 -26.67 0.26 6.99
C HIS A 67 -25.23 -0.28 6.90
N ALA A 68 -24.43 -0.10 7.95
CA ALA A 68 -23.02 -0.53 7.96
C ALA A 68 -22.87 -2.04 7.70
N ASP A 69 -23.81 -2.85 8.20
CA ASP A 69 -23.82 -4.29 7.95
C ASP A 69 -23.90 -4.65 6.45
N SER A 70 -24.54 -3.78 5.64
CA SER A 70 -24.70 -4.00 4.19
C SER A 70 -23.39 -3.81 3.41
N TYR A 71 -22.36 -3.26 4.03
CA TYR A 71 -21.01 -3.14 3.42
C TYR A 71 -20.15 -4.40 3.63
N VAL A 72 -20.53 -5.28 4.57
CA VAL A 72 -19.75 -6.48 4.88
C VAL A 72 -19.75 -7.42 3.68
N GLN A 73 -18.57 -7.88 3.31
CA GLN A 73 -18.36 -8.78 2.19
C GLN A 73 -17.89 -10.14 2.67
N ALA A 74 -18.56 -11.20 2.24
CA ALA A 74 -18.15 -12.58 2.54
C ALA A 74 -16.82 -12.93 1.88
N ASN A 75 -16.59 -12.40 0.67
CA ASN A 75 -15.41 -12.64 -0.12
C ASN A 75 -14.57 -11.36 -0.29
N GLU A 76 -13.32 -11.53 -0.66
CA GLU A 76 -12.44 -10.43 -1.00
C GLU A 76 -12.87 -9.76 -2.30
N LEU A 77 -12.80 -8.43 -2.32
CA LEU A 77 -13.01 -7.63 -3.52
C LEU A 77 -11.69 -7.58 -4.32
N VAL A 78 -11.71 -8.19 -5.48
CA VAL A 78 -10.50 -8.35 -6.31
C VAL A 78 -10.38 -7.22 -7.32
N ALA A 79 -9.24 -6.58 -7.33
CA ALA A 79 -8.90 -5.53 -8.30
C ALA A 79 -8.45 -6.12 -9.65
N SER A 80 -9.29 -6.95 -10.29
CA SER A 80 -9.00 -7.57 -11.58
C SER A 80 -10.14 -7.40 -12.57
N GLY A 81 -9.83 -7.50 -13.86
CA GLY A 81 -10.82 -7.40 -14.93
C GLY A 81 -11.26 -5.96 -15.25
N ALA A 82 -12.25 -5.82 -16.14
CA ALA A 82 -12.79 -4.53 -16.54
C ALA A 82 -13.54 -3.83 -15.40
N ALA A 83 -13.59 -2.49 -15.46
CA ALA A 83 -14.37 -1.70 -14.52
C ALA A 83 -15.85 -2.06 -14.62
N GLN A 84 -16.53 -2.10 -13.48
CA GLN A 84 -17.96 -2.41 -13.40
C GLN A 84 -18.79 -1.14 -13.67
N ASN A 85 -19.97 -1.31 -14.28
CA ASN A 85 -20.92 -0.23 -14.41
C ASN A 85 -21.70 -0.03 -13.11
N CYS A 86 -21.12 0.70 -12.18
CA CYS A 86 -21.73 0.94 -10.87
C CYS A 86 -22.97 1.86 -10.93
N ALA A 87 -23.16 2.62 -12.02
CA ALA A 87 -24.36 3.43 -12.21
C ALA A 87 -25.65 2.57 -12.32
N ALA A 88 -25.53 1.33 -12.77
CA ALA A 88 -26.62 0.37 -12.85
C ALA A 88 -26.96 -0.28 -11.50
N VAL A 89 -26.09 -0.14 -10.48
CA VAL A 89 -26.32 -0.68 -9.13
C VAL A 89 -27.18 0.31 -8.33
N PRO A 90 -28.17 -0.14 -7.55
CA PRO A 90 -28.96 0.73 -6.69
C PRO A 90 -28.07 1.55 -5.74
N ALA A 91 -28.48 2.81 -5.49
CA ALA A 91 -27.75 3.69 -4.58
C ALA A 91 -27.71 3.10 -3.15
N GLY A 92 -26.60 3.37 -2.44
CA GLY A 92 -26.33 2.86 -1.10
C GLY A 92 -25.12 1.93 -1.06
N ALA A 93 -25.04 1.07 -0.06
CA ALA A 93 -23.87 0.25 0.22
C ALA A 93 -23.37 -0.58 -0.99
N ALA A 94 -24.29 -1.16 -1.76
CA ALA A 94 -23.91 -1.95 -2.94
C ALA A 94 -23.20 -1.12 -4.01
N ARG A 95 -23.67 0.11 -4.28
CA ARG A 95 -23.03 1.04 -5.22
C ARG A 95 -21.69 1.51 -4.67
N ASP A 96 -21.61 1.86 -3.39
CA ASP A 96 -20.38 2.28 -2.73
C ASP A 96 -19.30 1.21 -2.82
N VAL A 97 -19.66 -0.05 -2.57
CA VAL A 97 -18.75 -1.20 -2.70
C VAL A 97 -18.31 -1.40 -4.16
N CYS A 98 -19.22 -1.26 -5.11
CA CYS A 98 -18.90 -1.33 -6.53
C CYS A 98 -17.91 -0.24 -6.95
N ASP A 99 -18.18 1.02 -6.59
CA ASP A 99 -17.31 2.16 -6.90
C ASP A 99 -15.93 1.99 -6.26
N TRP A 100 -15.90 1.55 -5.00
CA TRP A 100 -14.65 1.26 -4.31
C TRP A 100 -13.85 0.13 -4.96
N THR A 101 -14.53 -0.91 -5.43
CA THR A 101 -13.88 -1.99 -6.18
C THR A 101 -13.27 -1.46 -7.48
N ASN A 102 -13.91 -0.51 -8.15
CA ASN A 102 -13.34 0.15 -9.33
C ASN A 102 -12.13 1.04 -8.96
N LEU A 103 -12.15 1.71 -7.79
CA LEU A 103 -10.97 2.45 -7.30
C LEU A 103 -9.79 1.52 -7.01
N LEU A 104 -10.03 0.36 -6.39
CA LEU A 104 -9.00 -0.67 -6.20
C LEU A 104 -8.41 -1.12 -7.54
N ARG A 105 -9.23 -1.30 -8.57
CA ARG A 105 -8.78 -1.65 -9.94
C ARG A 105 -7.95 -0.53 -10.57
N GLY A 106 -8.37 0.70 -10.44
CA GLY A 106 -7.63 1.86 -10.96
C GLY A 106 -6.21 1.96 -10.37
N MET A 107 -6.05 1.60 -9.11
CA MET A 107 -4.75 1.54 -8.45
C MET A 107 -3.89 0.34 -8.89
N ALA A 108 -4.53 -0.77 -9.27
CA ALA A 108 -3.88 -1.99 -9.74
C ALA A 108 -3.90 -2.10 -11.28
N ALA A 109 -4.29 -1.03 -12.00
CA ALA A 109 -4.45 -1.06 -13.44
C ALA A 109 -3.17 -1.49 -14.16
N ALA A 110 -3.35 -2.36 -15.14
CA ALA A 110 -2.31 -2.80 -16.06
C ALA A 110 -2.68 -2.38 -17.48
N ASP A 111 -1.70 -2.01 -18.27
CA ASP A 111 -1.85 -1.86 -19.71
C ASP A 111 -1.31 -3.08 -20.46
N ALA A 112 -1.36 -3.05 -21.78
CA ALA A 112 -0.83 -4.11 -22.65
C ALA A 112 0.68 -4.38 -22.49
N GLY A 113 1.41 -3.48 -21.79
CA GLY A 113 2.86 -3.57 -21.56
C GLY A 113 3.25 -3.86 -20.11
N GLY A 114 2.30 -3.97 -19.18
CA GLY A 114 2.57 -4.21 -17.77
C GLY A 114 1.64 -3.49 -16.80
N GLN A 115 1.85 -3.66 -15.52
CA GLN A 115 1.07 -2.98 -14.49
C GLN A 115 1.51 -1.52 -14.35
N LEU A 116 0.63 -0.59 -14.70
CA LEU A 116 0.83 0.86 -14.53
C LEU A 116 0.42 1.35 -13.15
N GLY A 117 -0.40 0.58 -12.43
CA GLY A 117 -0.85 0.91 -11.09
C GLY A 117 0.28 0.83 -10.08
N SER A 118 0.30 1.75 -9.13
CA SER A 118 1.31 1.77 -8.08
C SER A 118 1.15 0.66 -7.04
N VAL A 119 -0.04 0.02 -6.98
CA VAL A 119 -0.39 -1.01 -6.01
C VAL A 119 -0.69 -2.32 -6.72
N LEU A 120 0.22 -3.27 -6.61
CA LEU A 120 0.12 -4.57 -7.29
C LEU A 120 -0.87 -5.50 -6.60
N GLY A 121 -1.83 -6.06 -7.39
CA GLY A 121 -2.73 -7.11 -6.92
C GLY A 121 -3.64 -6.69 -5.76
N ALA A 122 -4.08 -5.42 -5.73
CA ALA A 122 -4.90 -4.89 -4.64
C ALA A 122 -6.15 -5.74 -4.39
N ARG A 123 -6.42 -6.04 -3.12
CA ARG A 123 -7.61 -6.77 -2.65
C ARG A 123 -8.23 -6.04 -1.48
N GLY A 124 -9.53 -5.83 -1.53
CA GLY A 124 -10.31 -5.17 -0.48
C GLY A 124 -11.05 -6.17 0.38
N CYS A 125 -11.10 -5.94 1.68
CA CYS A 125 -11.86 -6.73 2.64
C CYS A 125 -12.67 -5.80 3.54
N ILE A 126 -13.96 -6.10 3.71
CA ILE A 126 -14.84 -5.40 4.66
C ILE A 126 -15.50 -6.48 5.51
N ARG A 127 -15.16 -6.54 6.79
CA ARG A 127 -15.63 -7.57 7.71
C ARG A 127 -16.17 -6.94 8.99
N GLN A 128 -17.21 -7.53 9.54
CA GLN A 128 -17.62 -7.25 10.91
C GLN A 128 -16.76 -8.09 11.86
N LEU A 129 -16.25 -7.47 12.92
CA LEU A 129 -15.60 -8.21 13.99
C LEU A 129 -16.65 -8.84 14.88
N ALA A 130 -16.34 -10.04 15.42
CA ALA A 130 -17.14 -10.63 16.45
C ALA A 130 -17.18 -9.69 17.65
N ASP A 131 -18.39 -9.35 18.08
CA ASP A 131 -18.57 -8.42 19.17
C ASP A 131 -18.06 -9.04 20.48
N ALA A 132 -17.28 -8.27 21.25
CA ALA A 132 -16.99 -8.63 22.63
C ALA A 132 -18.29 -8.66 23.43
N ALA A 133 -18.37 -9.51 24.46
CA ALA A 133 -19.54 -9.63 25.31
C ALA A 133 -20.01 -8.25 25.81
N GLY A 134 -21.18 -7.80 25.34
CA GLY A 134 -21.68 -6.44 25.59
C GLY A 134 -22.09 -5.66 24.35
N ALA A 135 -22.06 -6.26 23.19
CA ALA A 135 -22.24 -5.67 21.85
C ALA A 135 -23.63 -5.09 21.52
N ALA A 136 -24.51 -5.01 22.46
CA ALA A 136 -25.79 -4.30 22.26
C ALA A 136 -25.57 -2.78 21.99
N VAL A 137 -24.39 -2.23 22.32
CA VAL A 137 -24.14 -0.79 22.30
C VAL A 137 -23.29 -0.38 21.09
N GLU A 138 -22.39 -1.23 20.60
CA GLU A 138 -21.41 -0.87 19.56
C GLU A 138 -21.12 -2.05 18.63
N ARG A 139 -20.96 -1.79 17.33
CA ARG A 139 -20.52 -2.76 16.33
C ARG A 139 -19.18 -2.32 15.76
N SER A 140 -18.28 -3.27 15.58
CA SER A 140 -16.94 -3.02 15.04
C SER A 140 -16.80 -3.63 13.65
N TYR A 141 -16.26 -2.84 12.72
CA TYR A 141 -15.99 -3.25 11.34
C TYR A 141 -14.52 -3.03 11.02
N VAL A 142 -13.95 -3.92 10.23
CA VAL A 142 -12.60 -3.77 9.69
C VAL A 142 -12.69 -3.56 8.19
N VAL A 143 -12.11 -2.46 7.73
CA VAL A 143 -11.83 -2.21 6.33
C VAL A 143 -10.35 -2.42 6.12
N ALA A 144 -9.98 -3.33 5.24
CA ALA A 144 -8.58 -3.65 4.95
C ALA A 144 -8.32 -3.71 3.45
N VAL A 145 -7.12 -3.32 3.06
CA VAL A 145 -6.60 -3.52 1.69
C VAL A 145 -5.27 -4.25 1.79
N ALA A 146 -5.16 -5.34 1.04
CA ALA A 146 -3.95 -6.10 0.85
C ALA A 146 -3.34 -5.81 -0.52
N TRP A 147 -2.01 -5.80 -0.62
CA TRP A 147 -1.28 -5.63 -1.88
C TRP A 147 0.08 -6.33 -1.84
N GLN A 148 0.72 -6.46 -3.00
CA GLN A 148 2.06 -7.04 -3.10
C GLN A 148 3.13 -5.95 -2.95
N GLY A 149 3.97 -6.07 -1.92
CA GLY A 149 5.15 -5.25 -1.74
C GLY A 149 6.32 -5.69 -2.63
N LEU A 150 7.33 -4.84 -2.73
CA LEU A 150 8.49 -5.07 -3.59
C LEU A 150 9.54 -5.99 -2.95
N VAL A 151 9.69 -5.92 -1.64
CA VAL A 151 10.67 -6.72 -0.88
C VAL A 151 9.98 -7.60 0.14
N PRO A 152 10.51 -8.81 0.46
CA PRO A 152 9.94 -9.64 1.50
C PRO A 152 10.11 -9.01 2.90
N THR A 153 9.08 -9.17 3.75
CA THR A 153 9.09 -8.82 5.19
C THR A 153 8.40 -9.91 6.00
N ALA A 154 8.07 -9.67 7.26
CA ALA A 154 7.21 -10.58 8.01
C ALA A 154 5.79 -10.62 7.40
N ALA A 155 5.19 -11.82 7.34
CA ALA A 155 3.82 -11.98 6.88
C ALA A 155 2.85 -11.26 7.85
N PRO A 156 1.84 -10.50 7.33
CA PRO A 156 0.87 -9.82 8.18
C PRO A 156 -0.05 -10.83 8.89
N GLU A 157 -0.45 -10.52 10.13
CA GLU A 157 -1.46 -11.31 10.87
C GLU A 157 -2.86 -11.19 10.26
N ASN A 158 -3.19 -10.02 9.67
CA ASN A 158 -4.48 -9.82 9.02
C ASN A 158 -4.63 -10.75 7.81
N THR A 159 -5.78 -11.42 7.73
CA THR A 159 -6.05 -12.46 6.72
C THR A 159 -6.51 -11.93 5.37
N CYS A 160 -6.70 -10.60 5.19
CA CYS A 160 -7.05 -10.05 3.88
C CYS A 160 -5.97 -10.37 2.85
N GLY A 161 -6.33 -10.97 1.72
CA GLY A 161 -5.41 -11.39 0.67
C GLY A 161 -4.51 -12.57 1.03
N GLN A 162 -4.78 -13.29 2.11
CA GLN A 162 -3.95 -14.43 2.52
C GLN A 162 -4.00 -15.56 1.48
N GLY A 163 -2.82 -16.08 1.11
CA GLY A 163 -2.69 -17.14 0.09
C GLY A 163 -2.98 -16.68 -1.34
N GLN A 164 -3.11 -15.37 -1.58
CA GLN A 164 -3.44 -14.80 -2.90
C GLN A 164 -2.26 -14.12 -3.60
N PHE A 165 -1.11 -14.14 -2.96
CA PHE A 165 0.14 -13.60 -3.47
C PHE A 165 1.16 -14.73 -3.56
N ASP A 166 2.06 -14.69 -4.53
CA ASP A 166 3.08 -15.74 -4.76
C ASP A 166 3.93 -16.00 -3.51
N GLU A 167 4.19 -14.95 -2.73
CA GLU A 167 5.01 -15.00 -1.54
C GLU A 167 4.35 -14.20 -0.41
N GLU A 168 3.92 -14.89 0.66
CA GLU A 168 3.27 -14.27 1.82
C GLU A 168 4.14 -13.20 2.50
N ALA A 169 5.46 -13.36 2.46
CA ALA A 169 6.40 -12.37 2.97
C ALA A 169 6.36 -11.03 2.20
N LYS A 170 5.83 -11.02 0.97
CA LYS A 170 5.61 -9.81 0.18
C LYS A 170 4.21 -9.23 0.33
N ARG A 171 3.29 -9.97 0.94
CA ARG A 171 1.97 -9.43 1.22
C ARG A 171 2.06 -8.29 2.21
N ARG A 172 1.42 -7.17 1.88
CA ARG A 172 1.22 -6.00 2.74
C ARG A 172 -0.24 -5.86 3.02
N VAL A 173 -0.60 -5.46 4.22
CA VAL A 173 -1.99 -5.15 4.59
C VAL A 173 -2.01 -3.87 5.39
N TYR A 174 -2.93 -2.99 5.03
CA TYR A 174 -3.35 -1.89 5.88
C TYR A 174 -4.81 -2.09 6.25
N ALA A 175 -5.11 -2.03 7.52
CA ALA A 175 -6.45 -2.23 8.06
C ALA A 175 -6.81 -1.11 9.03
N PHE A 176 -8.06 -0.68 8.97
CA PHE A 176 -8.64 0.30 9.89
C PHE A 176 -9.88 -0.30 10.55
N THR A 177 -9.98 -0.19 11.87
CA THR A 177 -11.14 -0.63 12.63
C THR A 177 -12.05 0.55 12.90
N LEU A 178 -13.25 0.47 12.36
CA LEU A 178 -14.33 1.44 12.54
C LEU A 178 -15.30 0.93 13.61
N ARG A 179 -15.66 1.77 14.57
CA ARG A 179 -16.64 1.48 15.60
C ARG A 179 -17.88 2.35 15.38
N ILE A 180 -19.03 1.71 15.34
CA ILE A 180 -20.31 2.37 15.13
C ILE A 180 -21.25 2.03 16.28
N ALA A 181 -21.73 3.06 16.99
CA ALA A 181 -22.74 2.88 18.01
C ALA A 181 -24.00 2.26 17.41
N ASN A 182 -24.64 1.35 18.12
CA ASN A 182 -25.93 0.78 17.72
C ASN A 182 -26.99 1.87 17.79
N LEU A 183 -27.45 2.33 16.64
CA LEU A 183 -28.40 3.44 16.51
C LEU A 183 -29.86 3.00 16.74
N GLY A 184 -30.09 1.72 17.07
CA GLY A 184 -31.44 1.16 17.20
C GLY A 184 -32.18 1.05 15.86
N PRO A 185 -33.39 0.45 15.87
CA PRO A 185 -34.23 0.40 14.68
C PRO A 185 -34.63 1.82 14.25
N VAL A 186 -34.74 2.02 12.95
CA VAL A 186 -35.33 3.25 12.39
C VAL A 186 -36.82 3.21 12.72
N PRO A 187 -37.41 4.26 13.30
CA PRO A 187 -38.82 4.32 13.57
C PRO A 187 -39.65 4.29 12.27
#